data_9295ebdefbe3638ae222a8f5efb890f6
#
_entry.id   9295ebdefbe3638ae222a8f5efb890f6
#
_cell.length_a   1.000
_cell.length_b   1.000
_cell.length_c   1.000
_cell.angle_alpha   90.00
_cell.angle_beta   90.00
_cell.angle_gamma   90.00
#
_symmetry.space_group_name_H-M   'P 1'
#
loop_
_entity.id
_entity.type
_entity.pdbx_description
1 polymer ?
#
loop_
_entity_poly.entity_id
_entity_poly.type
_entity_poly.pdbx_seq_one_letter_code
_entity_poly.pdbx_strand_id
1 'polypeptide(L)'
;PRIDKEIILKYSNDLIVTTGGLLGEIPQLILNEGEQKAEKALLWWKKNFKDDFYIEITRHGLEEEEKVNEVLLRFAKKHSIKYFASNNTHYLNKDDADAHDVLLCIKDGERKSTPIGRGRGFRFGFENTEYYFKSQKEMKLLFSDIPDAIINISEIISKCSNYRLASEVLLPEFKIPEEFKDPLDLENHELKIGENNYLKHLTYEGAKLRYNEITDEIKERIDFELEIVKKTGYPGYFLIVQDFCKAARDMDVSVGPGRGSAAGSAIAYCIGITNVDPIKYNLLFERFLNPDRVSLPDIDIDFDDEGRGKVIQYVIEKYGSSQVAQIITYGTMAAKSSIRDTGRVLDLPLPQTDRLAKLVPDVKLNKLFSWSKEDVKSNLSNDQLKNAEELILKLEEEGIEGEVIRQAKLVEGSLRNTGIHACGVIITPSDIRDFVPVSLAKDSEMWCTQYDNSVAESAGLLKMDF
;
A
#
# COMPACT_ATOMS: atom_id res chain seq x y z
N PRO A 1 4.13 -11.32 -8.59
CA PRO A 1 3.46 -12.26 -9.49
C PRO A 1 4.44 -12.75 -10.57
N ARG A 2 4.27 -13.98 -10.99
CA ARG A 2 4.99 -14.54 -12.12
C ARG A 2 3.96 -14.84 -13.20
N ILE A 3 4.25 -14.40 -14.43
CA ILE A 3 3.38 -14.59 -15.58
C ILE A 3 4.18 -15.23 -16.71
N ASP A 4 3.51 -15.95 -17.58
CA ASP A 4 4.07 -16.52 -18.79
C ASP A 4 3.53 -15.80 -20.05
N LYS A 5 4.01 -16.24 -21.22
CA LYS A 5 3.62 -15.65 -22.49
C LYS A 5 2.13 -15.86 -22.82
N GLU A 6 1.51 -16.91 -22.30
CA GLU A 6 0.09 -17.21 -22.53
C GLU A 6 -0.77 -16.19 -21.81
N ILE A 7 -0.48 -15.92 -20.53
CA ILE A 7 -1.19 -14.91 -19.73
C ILE A 7 -0.97 -13.51 -20.31
N ILE A 8 0.25 -13.18 -20.73
CA ILE A 8 0.53 -11.88 -21.35
C ILE A 8 -0.32 -11.68 -22.62
N LEU A 9 -0.45 -12.69 -23.47
CA LEU A 9 -1.26 -12.59 -24.67
C LEU A 9 -2.75 -12.46 -24.37
N LYS A 10 -3.24 -13.13 -23.34
CA LYS A 10 -4.64 -13.00 -22.90
C LYS A 10 -5.00 -11.57 -22.47
N TYR A 11 -4.07 -10.85 -21.89
CA TYR A 11 -4.24 -9.48 -21.38
C TYR A 11 -3.40 -8.46 -22.13
N SER A 12 -3.12 -8.69 -23.43
CA SER A 12 -2.20 -7.86 -24.23
C SER A 12 -2.78 -6.52 -24.69
N ASN A 13 -4.09 -6.33 -24.62
CA ASN A 13 -4.73 -5.08 -25.00
C ASN A 13 -4.23 -3.95 -24.11
N ASP A 14 -3.95 -2.79 -24.72
CA ASP A 14 -3.52 -1.57 -24.07
C ASP A 14 -2.20 -1.67 -23.28
N LEU A 15 -1.36 -2.67 -23.60
CA LEU A 15 -0.03 -2.83 -23.02
C LEU A 15 1.07 -2.37 -24.00
N ILE A 16 1.98 -1.55 -23.48
CA ILE A 16 3.27 -1.28 -24.11
C ILE A 16 4.31 -2.22 -23.51
N VAL A 17 5.09 -2.86 -24.35
CA VAL A 17 6.11 -3.82 -23.94
C VAL A 17 7.50 -3.37 -24.35
N THR A 18 8.48 -3.53 -23.45
CA THR A 18 9.89 -3.21 -23.71
C THR A 18 10.77 -4.46 -23.56
N THR A 19 11.97 -4.42 -24.12
CA THR A 19 12.96 -5.50 -23.92
C THR A 19 13.42 -5.62 -22.46
N GLY A 20 13.19 -4.58 -21.65
CA GLY A 20 13.72 -4.45 -20.30
C GLY A 20 15.22 -4.16 -20.27
N GLY A 21 15.76 -3.89 -19.06
CA GLY A 21 17.21 -3.78 -18.85
C GLY A 21 17.90 -5.14 -18.88
N LEU A 22 19.13 -5.23 -18.35
CA LEU A 22 19.96 -6.45 -18.38
C LEU A 22 19.27 -7.73 -17.89
N LEU A 23 18.26 -7.63 -17.02
CA LEU A 23 17.50 -8.78 -16.53
C LEU A 23 16.34 -9.21 -17.43
N GLY A 24 16.07 -8.47 -18.51
CA GLY A 24 15.04 -8.81 -19.48
C GLY A 24 15.35 -10.07 -20.26
N GLU A 25 14.32 -10.75 -20.82
CA GLU A 25 14.47 -12.00 -21.56
C GLU A 25 15.49 -11.86 -22.70
N ILE A 26 15.35 -10.84 -23.53
CA ILE A 26 16.20 -10.65 -24.71
C ILE A 26 17.66 -10.32 -24.34
N PRO A 27 17.94 -9.36 -23.44
CA PRO A 27 19.28 -9.14 -22.91
C PRO A 27 19.94 -10.40 -22.32
N GLN A 28 19.20 -11.16 -21.53
CA GLN A 28 19.72 -12.39 -20.94
C GLN A 28 20.05 -13.45 -21.99
N LEU A 29 19.24 -13.56 -23.05
CA LEU A 29 19.56 -14.47 -24.18
C LEU A 29 20.83 -14.02 -24.95
N ILE A 30 21.00 -12.70 -25.14
CA ILE A 30 22.21 -12.16 -25.77
C ILE A 30 23.45 -12.55 -24.99
N LEU A 31 23.41 -12.38 -23.67
CA LEU A 31 24.58 -12.63 -22.80
C LEU A 31 24.89 -14.12 -22.62
N ASN A 32 23.88 -15.00 -22.53
CA ASN A 32 24.07 -16.37 -22.08
C ASN A 32 23.86 -17.43 -23.17
N GLU A 33 23.06 -17.13 -24.22
CA GLU A 33 22.62 -18.16 -25.18
C GLU A 33 22.90 -17.78 -26.65
N GLY A 34 23.29 -16.52 -26.89
CA GLY A 34 23.69 -16.01 -28.21
C GLY A 34 22.58 -15.32 -28.99
N GLU A 35 23.01 -14.52 -29.96
CA GLU A 35 22.15 -13.58 -30.70
C GLU A 35 21.00 -14.24 -31.47
N GLN A 36 21.20 -15.45 -32.02
CA GLN A 36 20.14 -16.14 -32.79
C GLN A 36 18.90 -16.45 -31.94
N LYS A 37 19.10 -16.90 -30.68
CA LYS A 37 17.99 -17.16 -29.78
C LYS A 37 17.32 -15.84 -29.30
N ALA A 38 18.14 -14.85 -29.03
CA ALA A 38 17.65 -13.51 -28.67
C ALA A 38 16.82 -12.89 -29.79
N GLU A 39 17.27 -13.00 -31.06
CA GLU A 39 16.55 -12.50 -32.21
C GLU A 39 15.19 -13.20 -32.40
N LYS A 40 15.17 -14.55 -32.21
CA LYS A 40 13.89 -15.30 -32.25
C LYS A 40 12.91 -14.84 -31.18
N ALA A 41 13.37 -14.60 -29.95
CA ALA A 41 12.54 -14.08 -28.88
C ALA A 41 12.03 -12.65 -29.21
N LEU A 42 12.91 -11.76 -29.68
CA LEU A 42 12.56 -10.41 -30.10
C LEU A 42 11.49 -10.41 -31.17
N LEU A 43 11.58 -11.28 -32.18
CA LEU A 43 10.59 -11.40 -33.24
C LEU A 43 9.24 -11.89 -32.76
N TRP A 44 9.24 -12.76 -31.72
CA TRP A 44 7.99 -13.17 -31.07
C TRP A 44 7.27 -11.99 -30.42
N TRP A 45 8.00 -11.12 -29.67
CA TRP A 45 7.45 -9.93 -29.06
C TRP A 45 6.95 -8.93 -30.11
N LYS A 46 7.76 -8.65 -31.12
CA LYS A 46 7.38 -7.76 -32.24
C LYS A 46 6.11 -8.25 -32.95
N LYS A 47 6.00 -9.55 -33.22
CA LYS A 47 4.81 -10.12 -33.88
C LYS A 47 3.52 -9.86 -33.09
N ASN A 48 3.58 -9.98 -31.76
CA ASN A 48 2.39 -9.94 -30.92
C ASN A 48 2.01 -8.49 -30.50
N PHE A 49 3.01 -7.62 -30.29
CA PHE A 49 2.77 -6.24 -29.82
C PHE A 49 2.98 -5.16 -30.90
N LYS A 50 3.53 -5.51 -32.05
CA LYS A 50 3.72 -4.63 -33.24
C LYS A 50 4.36 -3.29 -32.86
N ASP A 51 3.62 -2.18 -33.01
CA ASP A 51 4.09 -0.82 -32.75
C ASP A 51 4.09 -0.44 -31.25
N ASP A 52 3.60 -1.33 -30.36
CA ASP A 52 3.65 -1.19 -28.92
C ASP A 52 4.80 -1.97 -28.27
N PHE A 53 5.68 -2.55 -29.10
CA PHE A 53 6.92 -3.18 -28.67
C PHE A 53 8.12 -2.28 -28.95
N TYR A 54 8.91 -1.98 -27.90
CA TYR A 54 10.07 -1.10 -27.96
C TYR A 54 11.32 -1.79 -27.46
N ILE A 55 12.45 -1.44 -28.02
CA ILE A 55 13.77 -1.79 -27.50
C ILE A 55 14.16 -0.72 -26.48
N GLU A 56 14.52 -1.16 -25.28
CA GLU A 56 14.99 -0.32 -24.19
C GLU A 56 16.51 -0.30 -24.14
N ILE A 57 17.12 0.87 -24.11
CA ILE A 57 18.57 1.06 -24.04
C ILE A 57 18.91 1.74 -22.72
N THR A 58 19.73 1.10 -21.90
CA THR A 58 20.21 1.61 -20.61
C THR A 58 21.72 1.82 -20.64
N ARG A 59 22.22 2.85 -19.94
CA ARG A 59 23.65 3.18 -19.86
C ARG A 59 24.05 3.55 -18.44
N HIS A 60 24.55 2.57 -17.69
CA HIS A 60 25.12 2.78 -16.34
C HIS A 60 26.65 2.53 -16.32
N GLY A 61 27.27 2.39 -17.49
CA GLY A 61 28.72 2.15 -17.62
C GLY A 61 29.14 0.73 -17.33
N LEU A 62 28.26 -0.25 -17.55
CA LEU A 62 28.56 -1.68 -17.41
C LEU A 62 28.96 -2.27 -18.78
N GLU A 63 29.99 -3.13 -18.79
CA GLU A 63 30.44 -3.82 -20.04
C GLU A 63 29.32 -4.68 -20.64
N GLU A 64 28.49 -5.31 -19.80
CA GLU A 64 27.38 -6.13 -20.26
C GLU A 64 26.33 -5.28 -20.96
N GLU A 65 26.06 -4.04 -20.46
CA GLU A 65 25.14 -3.11 -21.13
C GLU A 65 25.66 -2.70 -22.51
N GLU A 66 26.94 -2.41 -22.65
CA GLU A 66 27.54 -2.04 -23.93
C GLU A 66 27.37 -3.16 -24.96
N LYS A 67 27.69 -4.41 -24.59
CA LYS A 67 27.54 -5.61 -25.45
C LYS A 67 26.06 -5.80 -25.86
N VAL A 68 25.13 -5.70 -24.91
CA VAL A 68 23.72 -5.88 -25.18
C VAL A 68 23.18 -4.76 -26.06
N ASN A 69 23.52 -3.52 -25.76
CA ASN A 69 23.06 -2.34 -26.50
C ASN A 69 23.49 -2.38 -27.97
N GLU A 70 24.74 -2.82 -28.25
CA GLU A 70 25.24 -2.99 -29.62
C GLU A 70 24.35 -3.95 -30.42
N VAL A 71 24.01 -5.10 -29.84
CA VAL A 71 23.18 -6.12 -30.48
C VAL A 71 21.76 -5.61 -30.64
N LEU A 72 21.18 -4.98 -29.60
CA LEU A 72 19.84 -4.42 -29.63
C LEU A 72 19.66 -3.32 -30.68
N LEU A 73 20.63 -2.43 -30.83
CA LEU A 73 20.62 -1.39 -31.87
C LEU A 73 20.71 -1.98 -33.28
N ARG A 74 21.52 -3.07 -33.50
CA ARG A 74 21.53 -3.81 -34.75
C ARG A 74 20.17 -4.46 -35.04
N PHE A 75 19.52 -5.05 -34.04
CA PHE A 75 18.18 -5.63 -34.18
C PHE A 75 17.12 -4.54 -34.45
N ALA A 76 17.20 -3.40 -33.77
CA ALA A 76 16.32 -2.25 -34.01
C ALA A 76 16.34 -1.85 -35.47
N LYS A 77 17.54 -1.67 -36.04
CA LYS A 77 17.73 -1.31 -37.45
C LYS A 77 17.26 -2.42 -38.41
N LYS A 78 17.66 -3.68 -38.16
CA LYS A 78 17.34 -4.85 -39.00
C LYS A 78 15.83 -5.10 -39.10
N HIS A 79 15.12 -4.93 -37.98
CA HIS A 79 13.70 -5.27 -37.87
C HIS A 79 12.78 -4.05 -37.80
N SER A 80 13.30 -2.84 -37.99
CA SER A 80 12.52 -1.59 -37.91
C SER A 80 11.71 -1.50 -36.60
N ILE A 81 12.39 -1.74 -35.46
CA ILE A 81 11.80 -1.59 -34.13
C ILE A 81 12.31 -0.29 -33.53
N LYS A 82 11.41 0.51 -32.98
CA LYS A 82 11.78 1.73 -32.26
C LYS A 82 12.48 1.38 -30.95
N TYR A 83 13.41 2.24 -30.55
CA TYR A 83 14.15 2.11 -29.31
C TYR A 83 14.09 3.42 -28.53
N PHE A 84 14.21 3.34 -27.23
CA PHE A 84 14.19 4.52 -26.35
C PHE A 84 15.22 4.38 -25.24
N ALA A 85 15.63 5.54 -24.68
CA ALA A 85 16.53 5.62 -23.56
C ALA A 85 15.78 5.49 -22.23
N SER A 86 16.29 4.66 -21.35
CA SER A 86 15.78 4.45 -20.00
C SER A 86 16.90 4.60 -18.98
N ASN A 87 16.53 4.93 -17.74
CA ASN A 87 17.42 5.00 -16.61
C ASN A 87 16.85 4.16 -15.46
N ASN A 88 17.55 3.12 -15.07
CA ASN A 88 17.16 2.27 -13.94
C ASN A 88 17.47 3.01 -12.63
N THR A 89 16.55 3.88 -12.20
CA THR A 89 16.73 4.77 -11.04
C THR A 89 16.38 4.05 -9.75
N HIS A 90 17.31 4.08 -8.79
CA HIS A 90 17.13 3.50 -7.45
C HIS A 90 17.22 4.53 -6.32
N TYR A 91 17.81 5.68 -6.55
CA TYR A 91 17.94 6.77 -5.57
C TYR A 91 17.95 8.14 -6.28
N LEU A 92 17.75 9.23 -5.50
CA LEU A 92 17.55 10.56 -6.07
C LEU A 92 18.87 11.20 -6.51
N ASN A 93 19.84 11.30 -5.61
CA ASN A 93 21.11 11.96 -5.87
C ASN A 93 22.23 10.93 -5.99
N LYS A 94 23.28 11.27 -6.73
CA LYS A 94 24.44 10.38 -6.91
C LYS A 94 25.08 9.98 -5.56
N ASP A 95 25.09 10.89 -4.61
CA ASP A 95 25.67 10.70 -3.27
C ASP A 95 24.83 9.77 -2.38
N ASP A 96 23.56 9.48 -2.76
CA ASP A 96 22.70 8.55 -2.02
C ASP A 96 23.03 7.06 -2.29
N ALA A 97 23.96 6.80 -3.19
CA ALA A 97 24.37 5.43 -3.58
C ALA A 97 24.80 4.58 -2.39
N ASP A 98 25.55 5.17 -1.46
CA ASP A 98 26.06 4.49 -0.26
C ASP A 98 24.94 4.12 0.72
N ALA A 99 23.98 5.03 0.92
CA ALA A 99 22.79 4.77 1.73
C ALA A 99 21.90 3.70 1.11
N HIS A 100 21.77 3.69 -0.22
CA HIS A 100 21.07 2.63 -0.95
C HIS A 100 21.73 1.27 -0.77
N ASP A 101 23.08 1.20 -0.83
CA ASP A 101 23.83 -0.04 -0.59
C ASP A 101 23.62 -0.54 0.86
N VAL A 102 23.55 0.37 1.84
CA VAL A 102 23.19 0.02 3.22
C VAL A 102 21.77 -0.56 3.29
N LEU A 103 20.77 0.00 2.57
CA LEU A 103 19.42 -0.55 2.50
C LEU A 103 19.39 -1.96 1.91
N LEU A 104 20.16 -2.23 0.85
CA LEU A 104 20.28 -3.57 0.27
C LEU A 104 20.85 -4.57 1.29
N CYS A 105 21.90 -4.18 2.01
CA CYS A 105 22.48 -5.00 3.08
C CYS A 105 21.47 -5.26 4.21
N ILE A 106 20.68 -4.25 4.62
CA ILE A 106 19.62 -4.42 5.64
C ILE A 106 18.58 -5.43 5.19
N LYS A 107 18.12 -5.31 3.94
CA LYS A 107 17.11 -6.18 3.33
C LYS A 107 17.56 -7.64 3.29
N ASP A 108 18.80 -7.88 2.86
CA ASP A 108 19.32 -9.24 2.65
C ASP A 108 19.98 -9.83 3.90
N GLY A 109 20.09 -9.07 4.99
CA GLY A 109 20.74 -9.50 6.23
C GLY A 109 22.26 -9.48 6.16
N GLU A 110 22.84 -8.85 5.14
CA GLU A 110 24.27 -8.83 4.82
C GLU A 110 25.00 -7.67 5.52
N ARG A 111 26.32 -7.67 5.39
CA ARG A 111 27.22 -6.60 5.86
C ARG A 111 27.85 -5.91 4.67
N LYS A 112 28.17 -4.64 4.82
CA LYS A 112 28.84 -3.87 3.76
C LYS A 112 30.25 -4.41 3.45
N SER A 113 30.90 -5.01 4.44
CA SER A 113 32.19 -5.68 4.29
C SER A 113 32.16 -6.95 3.41
N THR A 114 30.97 -7.57 3.20
CA THR A 114 30.81 -8.68 2.27
C THR A 114 30.97 -8.16 0.83
N PRO A 115 31.85 -8.73 -0.02
CA PRO A 115 32.08 -8.23 -1.36
C PRO A 115 30.85 -8.38 -2.26
N ILE A 116 30.63 -7.41 -3.16
CA ILE A 116 29.57 -7.45 -4.17
C ILE A 116 29.93 -8.50 -5.23
N GLY A 117 28.97 -9.35 -5.63
CA GLY A 117 29.20 -10.37 -6.64
C GLY A 117 28.08 -11.42 -6.69
N ARG A 118 28.37 -12.56 -7.29
CA ARG A 118 27.42 -13.67 -7.44
C ARG A 118 27.98 -14.94 -6.78
N GLY A 119 27.09 -15.74 -6.18
CA GLY A 119 27.43 -17.01 -5.57
C GLY A 119 27.75 -16.91 -4.09
N ARG A 120 28.27 -18.03 -3.54
CA ARG A 120 28.52 -18.14 -2.09
C ARG A 120 29.68 -17.23 -1.66
N GLY A 121 29.42 -16.42 -0.60
CA GLY A 121 30.38 -15.47 -0.04
C GLY A 121 30.34 -14.09 -0.68
N PHE A 122 29.38 -13.83 -1.56
CA PHE A 122 29.13 -12.54 -2.16
C PHE A 122 27.72 -12.07 -1.80
N ARG A 123 27.51 -10.76 -1.80
CA ARG A 123 26.20 -10.11 -1.65
C ARG A 123 25.76 -9.41 -2.93
N PHE A 124 24.48 -9.13 -3.02
CA PHE A 124 23.96 -8.24 -4.06
C PHE A 124 24.33 -6.78 -3.76
N GLY A 125 24.62 -6.02 -4.80
CA GLY A 125 24.89 -4.59 -4.77
C GLY A 125 25.12 -4.05 -6.17
N PHE A 126 25.15 -2.72 -6.32
CA PHE A 126 25.49 -2.06 -7.58
C PHE A 126 27.00 -1.82 -7.66
N GLU A 127 27.59 -2.03 -8.83
CA GLU A 127 29.03 -1.90 -9.05
C GLU A 127 29.50 -0.44 -9.10
N ASN A 128 28.57 0.50 -9.36
CA ASN A 128 28.85 1.92 -9.46
C ASN A 128 27.70 2.78 -8.96
N THR A 129 27.84 4.11 -9.06
CA THR A 129 26.90 5.09 -8.53
C THR A 129 25.96 5.69 -9.59
N GLU A 130 25.83 5.05 -10.76
CA GLU A 130 25.10 5.62 -11.91
C GLU A 130 23.58 5.39 -11.88
N TYR A 131 23.03 4.86 -10.80
CA TYR A 131 21.60 4.53 -10.64
C TYR A 131 20.77 5.66 -9.98
N TYR A 132 21.27 6.89 -10.00
CA TYR A 132 20.55 8.07 -9.51
C TYR A 132 19.56 8.62 -10.54
N PHE A 133 18.64 9.49 -10.09
CA PHE A 133 17.65 10.12 -10.94
C PHE A 133 18.30 11.22 -11.80
N LYS A 134 18.79 10.84 -12.98
CA LYS A 134 19.48 11.75 -13.91
C LYS A 134 18.54 12.82 -14.46
N SER A 135 19.03 14.04 -14.58
CA SER A 135 18.31 15.15 -15.22
C SER A 135 18.15 14.90 -16.74
N GLN A 136 17.18 15.58 -17.34
CA GLN A 136 17.02 15.53 -18.81
C GLN A 136 18.28 15.95 -19.57
N LYS A 137 19.07 16.89 -19.01
CA LYS A 137 20.31 17.35 -19.63
C LYS A 137 21.35 16.21 -19.62
N GLU A 138 21.50 15.53 -18.52
CA GLU A 138 22.42 14.38 -18.38
C GLU A 138 22.00 13.23 -19.31
N MET A 139 20.70 12.89 -19.34
CA MET A 139 20.20 11.86 -20.25
C MET A 139 20.43 12.21 -21.71
N LYS A 140 20.15 13.46 -22.14
CA LYS A 140 20.42 13.92 -23.52
C LYS A 140 21.90 13.86 -23.87
N LEU A 141 22.79 14.14 -22.94
CA LEU A 141 24.23 14.05 -23.15
C LEU A 141 24.66 12.58 -23.24
N LEU A 142 24.17 11.71 -22.37
CA LEU A 142 24.51 10.28 -22.29
C LEU A 142 24.12 9.53 -23.58
N PHE A 143 23.03 9.97 -24.25
CA PHE A 143 22.51 9.36 -25.47
C PHE A 143 22.69 10.25 -26.70
N SER A 144 23.67 11.17 -26.68
CA SER A 144 23.91 12.13 -27.77
C SER A 144 24.29 11.51 -29.11
N ASP A 145 24.86 10.31 -29.10
CA ASP A 145 25.21 9.51 -30.28
C ASP A 145 24.00 8.79 -30.92
N ILE A 146 22.91 8.62 -30.16
CA ILE A 146 21.66 7.99 -30.63
C ILE A 146 20.43 8.85 -30.20
N PRO A 147 20.30 10.08 -30.72
CA PRO A 147 19.27 11.03 -30.27
C PRO A 147 17.83 10.54 -30.43
N ASP A 148 17.58 9.63 -31.37
CA ASP A 148 16.27 9.00 -31.55
C ASP A 148 15.80 8.27 -30.30
N ALA A 149 16.73 7.75 -29.47
CA ALA A 149 16.39 7.12 -28.19
C ALA A 149 15.67 8.08 -27.23
N ILE A 150 15.99 9.35 -27.27
CA ILE A 150 15.32 10.39 -26.45
C ILE A 150 14.03 10.87 -27.14
N ILE A 151 14.03 11.03 -28.48
CA ILE A 151 12.89 11.52 -29.25
C ILE A 151 11.70 10.55 -29.14
N ASN A 152 11.96 9.25 -29.25
CA ASN A 152 10.92 8.22 -29.21
C ASN A 152 10.19 8.13 -27.86
N ILE A 153 10.74 8.68 -26.78
CA ILE A 153 10.05 8.73 -25.46
C ILE A 153 8.74 9.51 -25.58
N SER A 154 8.72 10.59 -26.40
CA SER A 154 7.50 11.39 -26.62
C SER A 154 6.37 10.59 -27.24
N GLU A 155 6.69 9.61 -28.11
CA GLU A 155 5.68 8.73 -28.69
C GLU A 155 5.09 7.80 -27.64
N ILE A 156 5.94 7.19 -26.80
CA ILE A 156 5.49 6.30 -25.69
C ILE A 156 4.55 7.08 -24.76
N ILE A 157 4.94 8.31 -24.38
CA ILE A 157 4.10 9.18 -23.54
C ILE A 157 2.75 9.48 -24.21
N SER A 158 2.74 9.73 -25.53
CA SER A 158 1.50 10.05 -26.24
C SER A 158 0.51 8.89 -26.32
N LYS A 159 0.98 7.65 -26.18
CA LYS A 159 0.15 6.45 -26.11
C LYS A 159 -0.46 6.23 -24.71
N CYS A 160 0.11 6.82 -23.68
CA CYS A 160 -0.41 6.70 -22.31
C CYS A 160 -1.53 7.71 -22.09
N SER A 161 -2.73 7.23 -21.77
CA SER A 161 -3.84 8.10 -21.40
C SER A 161 -3.66 8.64 -19.97
N ASN A 162 -4.25 9.81 -19.70
CA ASN A 162 -4.37 10.30 -18.34
C ASN A 162 -5.28 9.37 -17.55
N TYR A 163 -4.77 8.81 -16.47
CA TYR A 163 -5.45 7.85 -15.64
C TYR A 163 -5.51 8.34 -14.19
N ARG A 164 -6.68 8.25 -13.57
CA ARG A 164 -6.88 8.61 -12.16
C ARG A 164 -7.09 7.33 -11.35
N LEU A 165 -6.23 7.09 -10.37
CA LEU A 165 -6.32 5.93 -9.48
C LEU A 165 -7.37 6.09 -8.38
N ALA A 166 -7.68 7.34 -8.01
CA ALA A 166 -8.69 7.63 -7.01
C ALA A 166 -10.09 7.39 -7.56
N SER A 167 -10.91 6.69 -6.82
CA SER A 167 -12.32 6.39 -7.13
C SER A 167 -13.20 6.61 -5.90
N GLU A 168 -14.50 6.73 -6.12
CA GLU A 168 -15.47 6.76 -5.03
C GLU A 168 -15.55 5.42 -4.33
N VAL A 169 -15.84 5.44 -3.03
CA VAL A 169 -15.95 4.23 -2.23
C VAL A 169 -17.19 3.45 -2.64
N LEU A 170 -16.96 2.19 -3.00
CA LEU A 170 -17.99 1.25 -3.38
C LEU A 170 -18.25 0.27 -2.23
N LEU A 171 -19.52 0.17 -1.85
CA LEU A 171 -19.97 -0.81 -0.87
C LEU A 171 -20.35 -2.12 -1.56
N PRO A 172 -20.07 -3.28 -0.95
CA PRO A 172 -20.65 -4.54 -1.40
C PRO A 172 -22.17 -4.50 -1.28
N GLU A 173 -22.85 -5.15 -2.22
CA GLU A 173 -24.30 -5.30 -2.18
C GLU A 173 -24.71 -6.21 -1.03
N PHE A 174 -25.58 -5.73 -0.14
CA PHE A 174 -26.18 -6.57 0.90
C PHE A 174 -27.44 -7.26 0.36
N LYS A 175 -27.49 -8.59 0.48
CA LYS A 175 -28.67 -9.34 0.04
C LYS A 175 -29.81 -9.18 1.03
N ILE A 176 -30.78 -8.33 0.68
CA ILE A 176 -32.00 -8.13 1.46
C ILE A 176 -33.06 -9.19 1.12
N PRO A 177 -34.03 -9.48 2.05
CA PRO A 177 -35.18 -10.33 1.78
C PRO A 177 -36.05 -9.82 0.62
N GLU A 178 -36.70 -10.73 -0.10
CA GLU A 178 -37.47 -10.41 -1.32
C GLU A 178 -38.60 -9.38 -1.06
N GLU A 179 -39.23 -9.43 0.12
CA GLU A 179 -40.31 -8.51 0.50
C GLU A 179 -39.87 -7.05 0.64
N PHE A 180 -38.57 -6.79 0.76
CA PHE A 180 -38.01 -5.44 0.86
C PHE A 180 -37.42 -4.94 -0.45
N LYS A 181 -37.31 -5.79 -1.47
CA LYS A 181 -36.78 -5.38 -2.79
C LYS A 181 -37.71 -4.37 -3.45
N ASP A 182 -37.14 -3.29 -3.97
CA ASP A 182 -37.86 -2.28 -4.72
C ASP A 182 -37.46 -2.31 -6.20
N PRO A 183 -38.42 -2.38 -7.14
CA PRO A 183 -38.12 -2.40 -8.58
C PRO A 183 -37.31 -1.18 -9.06
N LEU A 184 -37.44 -0.01 -8.40
CA LEU A 184 -36.69 1.20 -8.75
C LEU A 184 -35.20 1.06 -8.50
N ASP A 185 -34.77 0.21 -7.55
CA ASP A 185 -33.36 -0.08 -7.30
C ASP A 185 -32.71 -0.84 -8.46
N LEU A 186 -33.49 -1.56 -9.28
CA LEU A 186 -32.99 -2.20 -10.52
C LEU A 186 -32.75 -1.17 -11.63
N GLU A 187 -33.49 -0.07 -11.63
CA GLU A 187 -33.32 1.02 -12.59
C GLU A 187 -32.20 1.98 -12.17
N ASN A 188 -32.06 2.20 -10.87
CA ASN A 188 -31.03 3.04 -10.31
C ASN A 188 -30.56 2.51 -8.94
N HIS A 189 -29.43 1.82 -8.94
CA HIS A 189 -28.81 1.21 -7.75
C HIS A 189 -28.39 2.24 -6.66
N GLU A 190 -28.29 3.54 -7.00
CA GLU A 190 -27.95 4.57 -6.03
C GLU A 190 -29.10 4.90 -5.07
N LEU A 191 -30.34 4.57 -5.43
CA LEU A 191 -31.51 4.85 -4.60
C LEU A 191 -31.56 4.03 -3.32
N LYS A 192 -31.12 2.77 -3.35
CA LYS A 192 -31.02 1.84 -2.20
C LYS A 192 -32.32 1.81 -1.35
N ILE A 193 -33.48 1.88 -2.02
CA ILE A 193 -34.79 1.94 -1.35
C ILE A 193 -35.01 0.69 -0.52
N GLY A 194 -34.74 -0.48 -1.10
CA GLY A 194 -34.88 -1.77 -0.43
C GLY A 194 -34.01 -1.90 0.82
N GLU A 195 -32.70 -1.54 0.70
CA GLU A 195 -31.79 -1.55 1.85
C GLU A 195 -32.25 -0.59 2.96
N ASN A 196 -32.69 0.61 2.60
CA ASN A 196 -33.22 1.61 3.57
C ASN A 196 -34.48 1.08 4.27
N ASN A 197 -35.40 0.47 3.54
CA ASN A 197 -36.63 -0.10 4.10
C ASN A 197 -36.33 -1.28 5.03
N TYR A 198 -35.40 -2.13 4.66
CA TYR A 198 -34.97 -3.26 5.49
C TYR A 198 -34.23 -2.80 6.75
N LEU A 199 -33.33 -1.83 6.64
CA LEU A 199 -32.66 -1.24 7.80
C LEU A 199 -33.67 -0.60 8.77
N LYS A 200 -34.65 0.16 8.25
CA LYS A 200 -35.72 0.74 9.04
C LYS A 200 -36.52 -0.34 9.77
N HIS A 201 -36.90 -1.41 9.08
CA HIS A 201 -37.60 -2.56 9.68
C HIS A 201 -36.81 -3.16 10.83
N LEU A 202 -35.54 -3.52 10.61
CA LEU A 202 -34.68 -4.09 11.65
C LEU A 202 -34.50 -3.15 12.85
N THR A 203 -34.38 -1.84 12.58
CA THR A 203 -34.22 -0.84 13.63
C THR A 203 -35.44 -0.78 14.54
N TYR A 204 -36.64 -0.74 13.99
CA TYR A 204 -37.86 -0.71 14.78
C TYR A 204 -38.17 -2.04 15.48
N GLU A 205 -37.89 -3.18 14.87
CA GLU A 205 -37.99 -4.48 15.56
C GLU A 205 -36.99 -4.56 16.72
N GLY A 206 -35.76 -4.10 16.52
CA GLY A 206 -34.77 -4.02 17.59
C GLY A 206 -35.13 -3.02 18.66
N ALA A 207 -35.72 -1.88 18.32
CA ALA A 207 -36.19 -0.89 19.29
C ALA A 207 -37.24 -1.46 20.25
N LYS A 208 -38.18 -2.30 19.76
CA LYS A 208 -39.14 -3.01 20.59
C LYS A 208 -38.52 -3.95 21.62
N LEU A 209 -37.32 -4.49 21.30
CA LEU A 209 -36.59 -5.38 22.20
C LEU A 209 -35.70 -4.62 23.19
N ARG A 210 -35.23 -3.41 22.81
CA ARG A 210 -34.28 -2.62 23.59
C ARG A 210 -34.92 -1.65 24.55
N TYR A 211 -36.09 -1.09 24.17
CA TYR A 211 -36.84 -0.11 24.96
C TYR A 211 -38.14 -0.74 25.48
N ASN A 212 -38.49 -0.47 26.74
CA ASN A 212 -39.76 -0.91 27.31
C ASN A 212 -40.95 -0.25 26.59
N GLU A 213 -40.78 1.00 26.17
CA GLU A 213 -41.73 1.80 25.41
C GLU A 213 -40.97 2.68 24.42
N ILE A 214 -41.42 2.75 23.18
CA ILE A 214 -40.86 3.65 22.17
C ILE A 214 -41.56 4.99 22.31
N THR A 215 -40.94 5.90 23.06
CA THR A 215 -41.46 7.27 23.26
C THR A 215 -41.30 8.09 21.97
N ASP A 216 -41.97 9.24 21.91
CA ASP A 216 -41.82 10.17 20.77
C ASP A 216 -40.38 10.64 20.60
N GLU A 217 -39.62 10.87 21.67
CA GLU A 217 -38.20 11.21 21.66
C GLU A 217 -37.36 10.13 21.00
N ILE A 218 -37.58 8.86 21.37
CA ILE A 218 -36.85 7.70 20.77
C ILE A 218 -37.18 7.59 19.28
N LYS A 219 -38.47 7.78 18.93
CA LYS A 219 -38.92 7.70 17.54
C LYS A 219 -38.30 8.83 16.68
N GLU A 220 -38.35 10.06 17.16
CA GLU A 220 -37.76 11.22 16.48
C GLU A 220 -36.24 10.99 16.24
N ARG A 221 -35.56 10.48 17.25
CA ARG A 221 -34.12 10.17 17.13
C ARG A 221 -33.85 9.08 16.10
N ILE A 222 -34.59 8.00 16.09
CA ILE A 222 -34.45 6.90 15.10
C ILE A 222 -34.74 7.41 13.69
N ASP A 223 -35.87 8.13 13.50
CA ASP A 223 -36.25 8.63 12.18
C ASP A 223 -35.25 9.66 11.65
N PHE A 224 -34.69 10.51 12.52
CA PHE A 224 -33.63 11.45 12.19
C PHE A 224 -32.37 10.72 11.71
N GLU A 225 -31.89 9.71 12.44
CA GLU A 225 -30.71 8.94 12.05
C GLU A 225 -30.92 8.18 10.74
N LEU A 226 -32.09 7.54 10.56
CA LEU A 226 -32.43 6.82 9.31
C LEU A 226 -32.41 7.74 8.09
N GLU A 227 -32.92 8.98 8.25
CA GLU A 227 -32.89 9.95 7.15
C GLU A 227 -31.46 10.38 6.79
N ILE A 228 -30.58 10.53 7.78
CA ILE A 228 -29.15 10.83 7.52
C ILE A 228 -28.46 9.65 6.84
N VAL A 229 -28.66 8.43 7.33
CA VAL A 229 -28.08 7.21 6.70
C VAL A 229 -28.54 7.06 5.26
N LYS A 230 -29.83 7.35 4.98
CA LYS A 230 -30.36 7.35 3.63
C LYS A 230 -29.72 8.41 2.75
N LYS A 231 -29.58 9.66 3.22
CA LYS A 231 -28.95 10.77 2.48
C LYS A 231 -27.49 10.52 2.18
N THR A 232 -26.77 9.89 3.09
CA THR A 232 -25.33 9.58 2.94
C THR A 232 -25.07 8.31 2.15
N GLY A 233 -26.12 7.48 1.90
CA GLY A 233 -26.02 6.28 1.06
C GLY A 233 -25.39 5.06 1.74
N TYR A 234 -25.40 4.97 3.09
CA TYR A 234 -24.75 3.91 3.86
C TYR A 234 -25.69 2.88 4.54
N PRO A 235 -26.94 2.62 4.08
CA PRO A 235 -27.76 1.58 4.70
C PRO A 235 -27.12 0.20 4.63
N GLY A 236 -26.53 -0.15 3.49
CA GLY A 236 -25.82 -1.43 3.30
C GLY A 236 -24.66 -1.62 4.28
N TYR A 237 -23.93 -0.56 4.62
CA TYR A 237 -22.85 -0.64 5.59
C TYR A 237 -23.36 -1.09 6.99
N PHE A 238 -24.43 -0.48 7.47
CA PHE A 238 -25.07 -0.91 8.74
C PHE A 238 -25.56 -2.35 8.68
N LEU A 239 -26.16 -2.76 7.58
CA LEU A 239 -26.65 -4.13 7.38
C LEU A 239 -25.52 -5.16 7.39
N ILE A 240 -24.40 -4.86 6.74
CA ILE A 240 -23.21 -5.73 6.70
C ILE A 240 -22.63 -5.87 8.11
N VAL A 241 -22.47 -4.75 8.84
CA VAL A 241 -21.91 -4.78 10.20
C VAL A 241 -22.85 -5.53 11.16
N GLN A 242 -24.15 -5.28 11.07
CA GLN A 242 -25.16 -5.99 11.85
C GLN A 242 -25.10 -7.50 11.61
N ASP A 243 -24.97 -7.90 10.36
CA ASP A 243 -24.95 -9.31 9.95
C ASP A 243 -23.77 -10.07 10.55
N PHE A 244 -22.55 -9.55 10.44
CA PHE A 244 -21.41 -10.25 11.02
C PHE A 244 -21.39 -10.18 12.57
N CYS A 245 -21.92 -9.13 13.19
CA CYS A 245 -22.12 -9.10 14.64
C CYS A 245 -23.13 -10.15 15.10
N LYS A 246 -24.23 -10.35 14.35
CA LYS A 246 -25.19 -11.40 14.60
C LYS A 246 -24.57 -12.77 14.41
N ALA A 247 -23.88 -13.00 13.29
CA ALA A 247 -23.20 -14.26 13.01
C ALA A 247 -22.16 -14.61 14.08
N ALA A 248 -21.41 -13.63 14.59
CA ALA A 248 -20.47 -13.82 15.68
C ALA A 248 -21.18 -14.38 16.94
N ARG A 249 -22.29 -13.76 17.34
CA ARG A 249 -23.07 -14.24 18.50
C ARG A 249 -23.67 -15.61 18.27
N ASP A 250 -24.17 -15.90 17.06
CA ASP A 250 -24.72 -17.21 16.68
C ASP A 250 -23.65 -18.32 16.70
N MET A 251 -22.35 -17.96 16.61
CA MET A 251 -21.19 -18.84 16.72
C MET A 251 -20.53 -18.85 18.12
N ASP A 252 -21.21 -18.29 19.14
CA ASP A 252 -20.67 -18.11 20.50
C ASP A 252 -19.36 -17.30 20.56
N VAL A 253 -19.17 -16.35 19.63
CA VAL A 253 -18.06 -15.39 19.66
C VAL A 253 -18.52 -14.13 20.37
N SER A 254 -17.79 -13.73 21.41
CA SER A 254 -18.12 -12.53 22.19
C SER A 254 -17.92 -11.28 21.34
N VAL A 255 -18.93 -10.40 21.38
CA VAL A 255 -18.94 -9.09 20.71
C VAL A 255 -18.93 -7.99 21.74
N GLY A 256 -17.99 -7.07 21.65
CA GLY A 256 -17.85 -5.93 22.55
C GLY A 256 -19.08 -5.02 22.57
N PRO A 257 -19.25 -4.19 23.62
CA PRO A 257 -20.44 -3.36 23.78
C PRO A 257 -20.49 -2.19 22.80
N GLY A 258 -19.45 -1.98 22.02
CA GLY A 258 -19.27 -0.83 21.13
C GLY A 258 -18.28 0.18 21.68
N ARG A 259 -17.53 0.80 20.77
CA ARG A 259 -16.52 1.83 21.07
C ARG A 259 -16.54 2.94 20.01
N GLY A 260 -15.76 3.98 20.23
CA GLY A 260 -15.64 5.09 19.28
C GLY A 260 -16.93 5.88 19.09
N SER A 261 -17.11 6.41 17.88
CA SER A 261 -18.26 7.26 17.53
C SER A 261 -19.54 6.48 17.30
N ALA A 262 -19.46 5.21 16.90
CA ALA A 262 -20.62 4.35 16.61
C ALA A 262 -21.55 4.15 17.82
N ALA A 263 -21.04 4.26 19.06
CA ALA A 263 -21.84 4.25 20.27
C ALA A 263 -22.87 5.40 20.35
N GLY A 264 -22.73 6.46 19.53
CA GLY A 264 -23.68 7.56 19.41
C GLY A 264 -24.88 7.27 18.53
N SER A 265 -24.98 6.10 17.87
CA SER A 265 -26.08 5.74 16.97
C SER A 265 -27.16 4.89 17.65
N ALA A 266 -28.41 5.39 17.63
CA ALA A 266 -29.59 4.65 18.08
C ALA A 266 -29.91 3.49 17.11
N ILE A 267 -29.67 3.65 15.80
CA ILE A 267 -29.77 2.56 14.84
C ILE A 267 -28.83 1.42 15.23
N ALA A 268 -27.54 1.70 15.43
CA ALA A 268 -26.54 0.69 15.81
C ALA A 268 -26.90 -0.04 17.12
N TYR A 269 -27.47 0.69 18.08
CA TYR A 269 -27.96 0.10 19.33
C TYR A 269 -29.17 -0.81 19.09
N CYS A 270 -30.17 -0.34 18.34
CA CYS A 270 -31.38 -1.13 18.07
C CYS A 270 -31.10 -2.41 17.30
N ILE A 271 -30.26 -2.36 16.25
CA ILE A 271 -29.95 -3.55 15.44
C ILE A 271 -28.84 -4.44 16.04
N GLY A 272 -28.36 -4.11 17.25
CA GLY A 272 -27.46 -4.94 18.00
C GLY A 272 -26.00 -4.87 17.59
N ILE A 273 -25.58 -3.83 16.90
CA ILE A 273 -24.16 -3.52 16.63
C ILE A 273 -23.50 -3.09 17.95
N THR A 274 -24.15 -2.19 18.69
CA THR A 274 -23.67 -1.72 20.00
C THR A 274 -24.62 -2.12 21.12
N ASN A 275 -24.11 -2.09 22.37
CA ASN A 275 -24.88 -2.30 23.60
C ASN A 275 -24.93 -1.04 24.48
N VAL A 276 -24.54 0.10 23.92
CA VAL A 276 -24.59 1.42 24.58
C VAL A 276 -25.80 2.18 24.07
N ASP A 277 -26.73 2.52 24.96
CA ASP A 277 -27.91 3.31 24.61
C ASP A 277 -27.53 4.80 24.48
N PRO A 278 -27.51 5.38 23.26
CA PRO A 278 -27.05 6.74 23.04
C PRO A 278 -28.02 7.77 23.62
N ILE A 279 -29.32 7.47 23.75
CA ILE A 279 -30.31 8.37 24.30
C ILE A 279 -30.11 8.46 25.81
N LYS A 280 -30.00 7.33 26.50
CA LYS A 280 -29.74 7.26 27.94
C LYS A 280 -28.48 8.04 28.35
N TYR A 281 -27.42 7.97 27.55
CA TYR A 281 -26.13 8.63 27.82
C TYR A 281 -25.95 9.97 27.11
N ASN A 282 -27.00 10.48 26.45
CA ASN A 282 -27.02 11.76 25.74
C ASN A 282 -25.86 11.91 24.74
N LEU A 283 -25.62 10.84 23.93
CA LEU A 283 -24.57 10.80 22.92
C LEU A 283 -25.07 11.41 21.60
N LEU A 284 -24.18 12.14 20.93
CA LEU A 284 -24.49 12.84 19.68
C LEU A 284 -24.20 11.94 18.47
N PHE A 285 -25.20 11.76 17.60
CA PHE A 285 -25.08 11.01 16.35
C PHE A 285 -24.19 11.71 15.33
N GLU A 286 -24.19 13.04 15.32
CA GLU A 286 -23.42 13.86 14.40
C GLU A 286 -21.90 13.72 14.58
N ARG A 287 -21.46 13.15 15.69
CA ARG A 287 -20.05 12.76 15.89
C ARG A 287 -19.67 11.48 15.14
N PHE A 288 -20.66 10.65 14.85
CA PHE A 288 -20.49 9.40 14.12
C PHE A 288 -20.72 9.60 12.62
N LEU A 289 -21.87 10.19 12.23
CA LEU A 289 -22.21 10.44 10.84
C LEU A 289 -22.78 11.85 10.70
N ASN A 290 -22.09 12.68 9.92
CA ASN A 290 -22.49 14.06 9.66
C ASN A 290 -22.55 14.30 8.14
N PRO A 291 -23.71 14.64 7.57
CA PRO A 291 -23.87 14.89 6.14
C PRO A 291 -23.02 16.07 5.62
N ASP A 292 -22.61 16.99 6.50
CA ASP A 292 -21.75 18.13 6.15
C ASP A 292 -20.26 17.78 6.13
N ARG A 293 -19.89 16.60 6.63
CA ARG A 293 -18.54 16.06 6.56
C ARG A 293 -18.48 14.91 5.57
N VAL A 294 -17.65 15.05 4.55
CA VAL A 294 -17.34 13.97 3.60
C VAL A 294 -16.38 12.98 4.29
N SER A 295 -16.85 12.28 5.32
CA SER A 295 -16.10 11.18 5.95
C SER A 295 -16.98 9.94 6.02
N LEU A 296 -16.39 8.81 5.69
CA LEU A 296 -17.08 7.52 5.81
C LEU A 296 -17.40 7.22 7.29
N PRO A 297 -18.53 6.54 7.57
CA PRO A 297 -18.80 6.02 8.89
C PRO A 297 -17.75 4.95 9.24
N ASP A 298 -17.22 5.00 10.46
CA ASP A 298 -16.27 4.02 10.98
C ASP A 298 -16.91 3.32 12.20
N ILE A 299 -17.25 2.05 12.02
CA ILE A 299 -17.83 1.20 13.07
C ILE A 299 -16.77 0.17 13.47
N ASP A 300 -16.12 0.44 14.59
CA ASP A 300 -15.17 -0.46 15.22
C ASP A 300 -15.89 -1.53 16.05
N ILE A 301 -15.65 -2.80 15.78
CA ILE A 301 -16.18 -3.93 16.54
C ILE A 301 -15.05 -4.71 17.20
N ASP A 302 -15.19 -4.93 18.49
CA ASP A 302 -14.26 -5.79 19.21
C ASP A 302 -14.82 -7.22 19.29
N PHE A 303 -14.06 -8.20 18.83
CA PHE A 303 -14.34 -9.63 18.98
C PHE A 303 -13.33 -10.26 19.93
N ASP A 304 -13.69 -11.38 20.57
CA ASP A 304 -12.70 -12.15 21.30
C ASP A 304 -11.62 -12.69 20.34
N ASP A 305 -10.39 -12.79 20.82
CA ASP A 305 -9.22 -13.17 20.03
C ASP A 305 -9.27 -14.62 19.52
N GLU A 306 -9.89 -15.54 20.25
CA GLU A 306 -10.06 -16.94 19.84
C GLU A 306 -11.14 -17.07 18.75
N GLY A 307 -12.22 -16.29 18.84
CA GLY A 307 -13.40 -16.36 17.95
C GLY A 307 -13.28 -15.51 16.69
N ARG A 308 -12.46 -14.47 16.67
CA ARG A 308 -12.33 -13.54 15.54
C ARG A 308 -12.09 -14.22 14.19
N GLY A 309 -11.26 -15.28 14.17
CA GLY A 309 -10.99 -16.07 12.97
C GLY A 309 -12.25 -16.69 12.35
N LYS A 310 -13.22 -17.12 13.18
CA LYS A 310 -14.50 -17.68 12.72
C LYS A 310 -15.36 -16.61 12.04
N VAL A 311 -15.34 -15.38 12.56
CA VAL A 311 -16.11 -14.26 11.96
C VAL A 311 -15.53 -13.89 10.61
N ILE A 312 -14.20 -13.81 10.45
CA ILE A 312 -13.55 -13.58 9.17
C ILE A 312 -13.88 -14.70 8.19
N GLN A 313 -13.86 -15.95 8.62
CA GLN A 313 -14.21 -17.09 7.78
C GLN A 313 -15.67 -17.01 7.30
N TYR A 314 -16.59 -16.63 8.17
CA TYR A 314 -17.99 -16.38 7.82
C TYR A 314 -18.12 -15.32 6.71
N VAL A 315 -17.39 -14.21 6.83
CA VAL A 315 -17.40 -13.13 5.83
C VAL A 315 -16.87 -13.63 4.48
N ILE A 316 -15.79 -14.43 4.49
CA ILE A 316 -15.23 -15.03 3.27
C ILE A 316 -16.24 -15.97 2.61
N GLU A 317 -16.93 -16.79 3.39
CA GLU A 317 -17.94 -17.73 2.87
C GLU A 317 -19.17 -16.99 2.30
N LYS A 318 -19.58 -15.90 2.95
CA LYS A 318 -20.74 -15.12 2.55
C LYS A 318 -20.51 -14.27 1.31
N TYR A 319 -19.39 -13.55 1.23
CA TYR A 319 -19.10 -12.62 0.13
C TYR A 319 -18.23 -13.23 -0.96
N GLY A 320 -17.48 -14.29 -0.65
CA GLY A 320 -16.59 -14.97 -1.57
C GLY A 320 -15.11 -14.60 -1.35
N SER A 321 -14.23 -15.58 -1.52
CA SER A 321 -12.79 -15.44 -1.32
C SER A 321 -12.12 -14.46 -2.29
N SER A 322 -12.75 -14.17 -3.43
CA SER A 322 -12.26 -13.19 -4.39
C SER A 322 -12.64 -11.74 -4.05
N GLN A 323 -13.59 -11.53 -3.14
CA GLN A 323 -14.11 -10.21 -2.76
C GLN A 323 -13.61 -9.72 -1.40
N VAL A 324 -12.99 -10.61 -0.62
CA VAL A 324 -12.54 -10.31 0.76
C VAL A 324 -11.01 -10.31 0.81
N ALA A 325 -10.44 -9.26 1.35
CA ALA A 325 -8.98 -9.12 1.48
C ALA A 325 -8.55 -8.46 2.79
N GLN A 326 -7.38 -8.84 3.25
CA GLN A 326 -6.66 -8.13 4.30
C GLN A 326 -6.01 -6.86 3.74
N ILE A 327 -5.68 -5.91 4.61
CA ILE A 327 -5.00 -4.68 4.24
C ILE A 327 -3.51 -4.84 4.55
N ILE A 328 -2.66 -4.51 3.58
CA ILE A 328 -1.21 -4.47 3.80
C ILE A 328 -0.83 -3.37 4.79
N THR A 329 0.22 -3.59 5.54
CA THR A 329 0.91 -2.54 6.28
C THR A 329 2.37 -2.46 5.86
N TYR A 330 2.89 -1.25 5.78
CA TYR A 330 4.29 -0.99 5.46
C TYR A 330 5.03 -0.57 6.71
N GLY A 331 5.88 -1.46 7.22
CA GLY A 331 6.81 -1.12 8.29
C GLY A 331 7.94 -0.25 7.77
N THR A 332 8.10 0.94 8.33
CA THR A 332 9.19 1.86 8.00
C THR A 332 10.29 1.83 9.06
N MET A 333 11.50 2.20 8.67
CA MET A 333 12.62 2.31 9.59
C MET A 333 12.48 3.55 10.46
N ALA A 334 12.21 3.34 11.74
CA ALA A 334 12.21 4.42 12.73
C ALA A 334 13.64 4.78 13.16
N ALA A 335 13.85 5.95 13.75
CA ALA A 335 15.16 6.49 14.13
C ALA A 335 16.07 5.48 14.87
N LYS A 336 15.56 4.87 15.95
CA LYS A 336 16.34 3.89 16.75
C LYS A 336 16.64 2.60 15.99
N SER A 337 15.72 2.12 15.16
CA SER A 337 15.94 0.93 14.32
C SER A 337 16.91 1.23 13.17
N SER A 338 16.84 2.42 12.57
CA SER A 338 17.78 2.83 11.54
C SER A 338 19.24 2.81 12.05
N ILE A 339 19.49 3.32 13.24
CA ILE A 339 20.83 3.24 13.86
C ILE A 339 21.25 1.80 14.12
N ARG A 340 20.35 0.93 14.64
CA ARG A 340 20.70 -0.46 14.92
C ARG A 340 20.98 -1.25 13.65
N ASP A 341 20.14 -1.11 12.64
CA ASP A 341 20.30 -1.82 11.38
C ASP A 341 21.55 -1.33 10.62
N THR A 342 21.77 -0.03 10.56
CA THR A 342 22.96 0.56 9.94
C THR A 342 24.24 0.16 10.68
N GLY A 343 24.22 0.20 12.03
CA GLY A 343 25.35 -0.24 12.85
C GLY A 343 25.75 -1.69 12.57
N ARG A 344 24.73 -2.59 12.45
CA ARG A 344 24.98 -3.98 12.07
C ARG A 344 25.60 -4.11 10.68
N VAL A 345 25.11 -3.35 9.71
CA VAL A 345 25.61 -3.35 8.32
C VAL A 345 27.04 -2.85 8.23
N LEU A 346 27.40 -1.84 9.02
CA LEU A 346 28.73 -1.23 9.04
C LEU A 346 29.70 -1.88 10.06
N ASP A 347 29.36 -3.05 10.60
CA ASP A 347 30.19 -3.81 11.53
C ASP A 347 30.48 -3.09 12.89
N LEU A 348 29.60 -2.11 13.28
CA LEU A 348 29.70 -1.52 14.60
C LEU A 348 29.29 -2.53 15.68
N PRO A 349 30.10 -2.76 16.74
CA PRO A 349 29.77 -3.70 17.79
C PRO A 349 28.41 -3.42 18.45
N LEU A 350 27.65 -4.48 18.72
CA LEU A 350 26.28 -4.37 19.27
C LEU A 350 26.13 -3.47 20.51
N PRO A 351 27.05 -3.54 21.53
CA PRO A 351 26.94 -2.64 22.69
C PRO A 351 27.09 -1.15 22.34
N GLN A 352 27.94 -0.82 21.35
CA GLN A 352 28.13 0.56 20.87
C GLN A 352 26.93 1.02 20.06
N THR A 353 26.40 0.16 19.19
CA THR A 353 25.18 0.41 18.41
C THR A 353 23.98 0.67 19.32
N ASP A 354 23.80 -0.14 20.38
CA ASP A 354 22.71 0.04 21.33
C ASP A 354 22.88 1.34 22.17
N ARG A 355 24.11 1.71 22.49
CA ARG A 355 24.40 2.99 23.15
C ARG A 355 23.96 4.16 22.25
N LEU A 356 24.36 4.17 20.99
CA LEU A 356 23.93 5.20 20.03
C LEU A 356 22.41 5.26 19.88
N ALA A 357 21.75 4.13 19.74
CA ALA A 357 20.29 4.06 19.60
C ALA A 357 19.55 4.61 20.83
N LYS A 358 20.14 4.48 22.05
CA LYS A 358 19.57 5.03 23.29
C LYS A 358 19.69 6.55 23.38
N LEU A 359 20.64 7.16 22.66
CA LEU A 359 20.77 8.63 22.59
C LEU A 359 19.68 9.30 21.76
N VAL A 360 18.97 8.53 20.92
CA VAL A 360 17.92 9.05 20.03
C VAL A 360 16.68 9.42 20.85
N PRO A 361 16.24 10.68 20.85
CA PRO A 361 14.97 11.09 21.44
C PRO A 361 13.78 10.59 20.60
N ASP A 362 12.55 10.83 21.06
CA ASP A 362 11.33 10.43 20.36
C ASP A 362 11.00 11.39 19.19
N VAL A 363 11.99 11.62 18.33
CA VAL A 363 11.91 12.48 17.13
C VAL A 363 12.62 11.81 15.99
N LYS A 364 12.25 12.15 14.76
CA LYS A 364 12.96 11.71 13.54
C LYS A 364 14.36 12.30 13.50
N LEU A 365 15.36 11.52 13.06
CA LEU A 365 16.76 11.96 12.95
C LEU A 365 16.90 13.21 12.07
N ASN A 366 16.25 13.19 10.89
CA ASN A 366 16.27 14.35 10.00
C ASN A 366 15.74 15.63 10.67
N LYS A 367 14.68 15.51 11.47
CA LYS A 367 14.12 16.64 12.21
C LYS A 367 15.07 17.11 13.32
N LEU A 368 15.60 16.17 14.10
CA LEU A 368 16.56 16.46 15.17
C LEU A 368 17.78 17.22 14.65
N PHE A 369 18.39 16.73 13.56
CA PHE A 369 19.60 17.32 13.00
C PHE A 369 19.37 18.60 12.18
N SER A 370 18.10 18.97 11.90
CA SER A 370 17.74 20.25 11.30
C SER A 370 17.43 21.33 12.31
N TRP A 371 17.31 21.01 13.59
CA TRP A 371 16.98 21.96 14.64
C TRP A 371 18.13 22.85 15.01
N SER A 372 17.83 24.11 15.33
CA SER A 372 18.77 25.02 16.01
C SER A 372 19.00 24.56 17.47
N LYS A 373 20.03 25.09 18.11
CA LYS A 373 20.28 24.78 19.54
C LYS A 373 19.10 25.19 20.44
N GLU A 374 18.43 26.28 20.09
CA GLU A 374 17.24 26.77 20.78
C GLU A 374 16.06 25.80 20.59
N ASP A 375 15.84 25.29 19.36
CA ASP A 375 14.79 24.31 19.09
C ASP A 375 15.03 23.01 19.85
N VAL A 376 16.26 22.51 19.90
CA VAL A 376 16.61 21.31 20.67
C VAL A 376 16.25 21.49 22.15
N LYS A 377 16.57 22.66 22.75
CA LYS A 377 16.24 22.96 24.14
C LYS A 377 14.74 23.10 24.40
N SER A 378 13.98 23.66 23.46
CA SER A 378 12.57 23.95 23.65
C SER A 378 11.65 22.74 23.39
N ASN A 379 12.08 21.80 22.55
CA ASN A 379 11.26 20.67 22.13
C ASN A 379 11.58 19.35 22.85
N LEU A 380 12.68 19.28 23.63
CA LEU A 380 13.09 18.06 24.33
C LEU A 380 13.04 18.24 25.85
N SER A 381 12.74 17.17 26.58
CA SER A 381 12.87 17.14 28.03
C SER A 381 14.35 17.18 28.44
N ASN A 382 14.64 17.58 29.70
CA ASN A 382 16.00 17.64 30.21
C ASN A 382 16.80 16.34 30.06
N ASP A 383 16.13 15.17 30.21
CA ASP A 383 16.77 13.87 30.06
C ASP A 383 17.08 13.55 28.58
N GLN A 384 16.20 13.97 27.66
CA GLN A 384 16.41 13.80 26.22
C GLN A 384 17.43 14.80 25.66
N LEU A 385 17.52 16.02 26.23
CA LEU A 385 18.40 17.08 25.77
C LEU A 385 19.86 16.64 25.76
N LYS A 386 20.35 16.14 26.91
CA LYS A 386 21.73 15.67 27.03
C LYS A 386 22.09 14.58 26.02
N ASN A 387 21.19 13.63 25.84
CA ASN A 387 21.37 12.52 24.87
C ASN A 387 21.38 13.04 23.42
N ALA A 388 20.48 13.97 23.09
CA ALA A 388 20.41 14.57 21.77
C ALA A 388 21.65 15.41 21.43
N GLU A 389 22.16 16.19 22.40
CA GLU A 389 23.40 16.94 22.24
C GLU A 389 24.61 16.03 21.99
N GLU A 390 24.72 14.90 22.71
CA GLU A 390 25.76 13.90 22.47
C GLU A 390 25.63 13.29 21.07
N LEU A 391 24.42 12.95 20.64
CA LEU A 391 24.16 12.37 19.31
C LEU A 391 24.51 13.36 18.18
N ILE A 392 24.17 14.64 18.35
CA ILE A 392 24.51 15.72 17.39
C ILE A 392 26.01 15.87 17.26
N LEU A 393 26.76 15.87 18.37
CA LEU A 393 28.22 15.94 18.32
C LEU A 393 28.83 14.75 17.59
N LYS A 394 28.30 13.54 17.86
CA LYS A 394 28.77 12.31 17.19
C LYS A 394 28.49 12.28 15.69
N LEU A 395 27.48 12.98 15.19
CA LEU A 395 27.23 13.09 13.74
C LEU A 395 28.41 13.73 12.99
N GLU A 396 29.09 14.68 13.63
CA GLU A 396 30.21 15.42 13.05
C GLU A 396 31.57 14.73 13.27
N GLU A 397 31.63 13.70 14.13
CA GLU A 397 32.85 12.94 14.38
C GLU A 397 33.26 12.09 13.14
N GLU A 398 34.58 12.11 12.86
CA GLU A 398 35.15 11.12 11.95
C GLU A 398 35.15 9.74 12.60
N GLY A 399 34.89 8.69 11.83
CA GLY A 399 34.88 7.32 12.30
C GLY A 399 33.52 6.63 12.15
N ILE A 400 33.49 5.37 12.58
CA ILE A 400 32.38 4.46 12.30
C ILE A 400 31.08 4.87 13.03
N GLU A 401 31.14 5.45 14.24
CA GLU A 401 29.92 5.89 14.96
C GLU A 401 29.26 7.06 14.21
N GLY A 402 30.04 8.06 13.77
CA GLY A 402 29.55 9.17 12.96
C GLY A 402 28.98 8.70 11.63
N GLU A 403 29.66 7.75 10.97
CA GLU A 403 29.17 7.18 9.71
C GLU A 403 27.85 6.44 9.89
N VAL A 404 27.70 5.64 10.93
CA VAL A 404 26.43 4.96 11.26
C VAL A 404 25.30 5.99 11.42
N ILE A 405 25.54 7.12 12.08
CA ILE A 405 24.50 8.15 12.29
C ILE A 405 24.16 8.84 10.96
N ARG A 406 25.16 9.17 10.12
CA ARG A 406 24.95 9.79 8.80
C ARG A 406 24.12 8.89 7.89
N GLN A 407 24.48 7.61 7.80
CA GLN A 407 23.75 6.64 6.99
C GLN A 407 22.36 6.35 7.57
N ALA A 408 22.23 6.20 8.90
CA ALA A 408 20.95 6.00 9.56
C ALA A 408 19.97 7.16 9.31
N LYS A 409 20.45 8.40 9.25
CA LYS A 409 19.67 9.58 8.90
C LYS A 409 19.09 9.49 7.47
N LEU A 410 19.87 8.96 6.52
CA LEU A 410 19.44 8.83 5.11
C LEU A 410 18.45 7.68 4.92
N VAL A 411 18.61 6.58 5.65
CA VAL A 411 17.74 5.41 5.51
C VAL A 411 16.48 5.48 6.39
N GLU A 412 16.41 6.42 7.36
CA GLU A 412 15.21 6.61 8.18
C GLU A 412 13.98 6.90 7.33
N GLY A 413 12.85 6.22 7.64
CA GLY A 413 11.60 6.36 6.90
C GLY A 413 11.50 5.46 5.67
N SER A 414 12.59 4.83 5.24
CA SER A 414 12.55 3.84 4.16
C SER A 414 11.76 2.60 4.58
N LEU A 415 11.14 1.95 3.60
CA LEU A 415 10.41 0.70 3.82
C LEU A 415 11.37 -0.40 4.28
N ARG A 416 10.98 -1.12 5.32
CA ARG A 416 11.75 -2.23 5.88
C ARG A 416 11.09 -3.58 5.63
N ASN A 417 9.81 -3.67 5.89
CA ASN A 417 9.03 -4.89 5.72
C ASN A 417 7.56 -4.58 5.42
N THR A 418 6.84 -5.60 5.00
CA THR A 418 5.40 -5.59 4.88
C THR A 418 4.79 -6.48 5.97
N GLY A 419 3.61 -6.12 6.42
CA GLY A 419 2.80 -6.87 7.35
C GLY A 419 1.34 -6.84 6.91
N ILE A 420 0.46 -7.27 7.80
CA ILE A 420 -0.98 -7.25 7.62
C ILE A 420 -1.56 -6.33 8.70
N HIS A 421 -2.58 -5.55 8.33
CA HIS A 421 -3.31 -4.73 9.29
C HIS A 421 -3.98 -5.61 10.36
N ALA A 422 -3.89 -5.21 11.62
CA ALA A 422 -4.30 -6.05 12.74
C ALA A 422 -5.81 -6.37 12.74
N CYS A 423 -6.66 -5.43 12.32
CA CYS A 423 -8.11 -5.53 12.41
C CYS A 423 -8.84 -5.29 11.09
N GLY A 424 -8.30 -4.50 10.17
CA GLY A 424 -9.00 -4.10 8.96
C GLY A 424 -9.14 -5.21 7.91
N VAL A 425 -10.35 -5.39 7.41
CA VAL A 425 -10.71 -6.27 6.30
C VAL A 425 -11.45 -5.44 5.25
N ILE A 426 -11.16 -5.66 3.98
CA ILE A 426 -11.86 -5.06 2.85
C ILE A 426 -12.86 -6.06 2.29
N ILE A 427 -14.06 -5.58 1.96
CA ILE A 427 -15.08 -6.33 1.24
C ILE A 427 -15.48 -5.51 0.01
N THR A 428 -15.34 -6.09 -1.19
CA THR A 428 -15.66 -5.41 -2.46
C THR A 428 -16.93 -5.96 -3.08
N PRO A 429 -17.63 -5.18 -3.94
CA PRO A 429 -18.85 -5.62 -4.60
C PRO A 429 -18.63 -6.71 -5.65
N SER A 430 -17.44 -6.82 -6.23
CA SER A 430 -17.01 -7.87 -7.16
C SER A 430 -15.57 -8.29 -6.84
N ASP A 431 -14.89 -8.97 -7.73
CA ASP A 431 -13.51 -9.42 -7.54
C ASP A 431 -12.60 -8.24 -7.17
N ILE A 432 -11.88 -8.35 -6.06
CA ILE A 432 -11.03 -7.26 -5.54
C ILE A 432 -9.94 -6.82 -6.53
N ARG A 433 -9.54 -7.71 -7.45
CA ARG A 433 -8.54 -7.43 -8.48
C ARG A 433 -9.01 -6.42 -9.53
N ASP A 434 -10.34 -6.18 -9.61
CA ASP A 434 -10.92 -5.16 -10.48
C ASP A 434 -10.75 -3.74 -9.89
N PHE A 435 -10.45 -3.64 -8.60
CA PHE A 435 -10.32 -2.37 -7.87
C PHE A 435 -8.88 -2.02 -7.51
N VAL A 436 -8.13 -2.99 -6.99
CA VAL A 436 -6.77 -2.76 -6.48
C VAL A 436 -5.86 -3.94 -6.76
N PRO A 437 -4.54 -3.69 -6.91
CA PRO A 437 -3.57 -4.78 -6.97
C PRO A 437 -3.52 -5.52 -5.63
N VAL A 438 -3.42 -6.84 -5.71
CA VAL A 438 -3.37 -7.73 -4.54
C VAL A 438 -2.18 -8.68 -4.61
N SER A 439 -1.82 -9.23 -3.45
CA SER A 439 -0.89 -10.35 -3.31
C SER A 439 -1.41 -11.33 -2.27
N LEU A 440 -0.79 -12.50 -2.16
CA LEU A 440 -1.02 -13.37 -1.01
C LEU A 440 -0.17 -12.87 0.16
N ALA A 441 -0.78 -12.78 1.33
CA ALA A 441 -0.05 -12.50 2.54
C ALA A 441 0.81 -13.73 2.93
N LYS A 442 1.92 -13.48 3.64
CA LYS A 442 2.73 -14.57 4.17
C LYS A 442 1.89 -15.43 5.12
N ASP A 443 1.95 -16.74 4.91
CA ASP A 443 1.23 -17.74 5.73
C ASP A 443 -0.31 -17.60 5.70
N SER A 444 -0.88 -17.00 4.65
CA SER A 444 -2.33 -16.85 4.45
C SER A 444 -2.73 -17.19 3.01
N GLU A 445 -3.89 -17.83 2.84
CA GLU A 445 -4.52 -18.05 1.54
C GLU A 445 -5.40 -16.86 1.10
N MET A 446 -5.60 -15.90 1.98
CA MET A 446 -6.43 -14.74 1.77
C MET A 446 -5.68 -13.67 0.96
N TRP A 447 -6.39 -12.98 0.07
CA TRP A 447 -5.85 -11.81 -0.62
C TRP A 447 -5.44 -10.73 0.38
N CYS A 448 -4.37 -10.02 0.03
CA CYS A 448 -3.90 -8.83 0.75
C CYS A 448 -3.76 -7.70 -0.26
N THR A 449 -4.37 -6.55 0.01
CA THR A 449 -4.27 -5.37 -0.84
C THR A 449 -2.81 -4.88 -0.90
N GLN A 450 -2.41 -4.26 -2.02
CA GLN A 450 -1.11 -3.60 -2.14
C GLN A 450 -1.20 -2.10 -1.79
N TYR A 451 -2.38 -1.60 -1.50
CA TYR A 451 -2.62 -0.29 -0.93
C TYR A 451 -2.85 -0.44 0.57
N ASP A 452 -2.13 0.34 1.37
CA ASP A 452 -2.27 0.36 2.82
C ASP A 452 -3.52 1.16 3.26
N ASN A 453 -3.80 1.14 4.55
CA ASN A 453 -4.95 1.82 5.12
C ASN A 453 -5.00 3.33 4.82
N SER A 454 -3.85 3.98 4.60
CA SER A 454 -3.79 5.44 4.37
C SER A 454 -4.34 5.85 3.00
N VAL A 455 -4.32 4.94 2.02
CA VAL A 455 -4.78 5.20 0.64
C VAL A 455 -5.94 4.30 0.19
N ALA A 456 -6.30 3.29 0.98
CA ALA A 456 -7.36 2.34 0.63
C ALA A 456 -8.70 3.04 0.33
N GLU A 457 -9.11 3.99 1.17
CA GLU A 457 -10.32 4.78 0.98
C GLU A 457 -10.29 5.60 -0.31
N SER A 458 -9.16 6.26 -0.61
CA SER A 458 -8.98 7.01 -1.85
C SER A 458 -9.02 6.13 -3.10
N ALA A 459 -8.76 4.85 -2.96
CA ALA A 459 -8.86 3.84 -4.03
C ALA A 459 -10.26 3.22 -4.16
N GLY A 460 -11.23 3.73 -3.40
CA GLY A 460 -12.62 3.25 -3.45
C GLY A 460 -12.92 2.04 -2.57
N LEU A 461 -12.06 1.73 -1.59
CA LEU A 461 -12.24 0.59 -0.70
C LEU A 461 -12.72 1.04 0.67
N LEU A 462 -13.71 0.34 1.22
CA LEU A 462 -14.16 0.54 2.59
C LEU A 462 -13.54 -0.52 3.50
N LYS A 463 -12.85 -0.03 4.54
CA LYS A 463 -12.33 -0.84 5.62
C LYS A 463 -13.45 -1.21 6.60
N MET A 464 -13.49 -2.46 7.01
CA MET A 464 -14.29 -3.00 8.09
C MET A 464 -13.36 -3.45 9.21
N ASP A 465 -13.53 -2.94 10.43
CA ASP A 465 -12.68 -3.30 11.57
C ASP A 465 -13.30 -4.42 12.41
N PHE A 466 -12.56 -5.55 12.48
CA PHE A 466 -12.91 -6.78 13.20
C PHE A 466 -12.05 -6.97 14.45
#